data_ccc74824c7ff23b2c49d36d2ebef7fb7
#
_entry.id   ccc74824c7ff23b2c49d36d2ebef7fb7
#
_cell.length_a   1.000
_cell.length_b   1.000
_cell.length_c   1.000
_cell.angle_alpha   90.00
_cell.angle_beta   90.00
_cell.angle_gamma   90.00
#
_symmetry.space_group_name_H-M   'P 1'
#
loop_
_entity.id
_entity.type
_entity.pdbx_description
1 polymer ?
#
loop_
_entity_poly.entity_id
_entity_poly.type
_entity_poly.pdbx_seq_one_letter_code
_entity_poly.pdbx_strand_id
1 'polypeptide(L)'
;GRPEFTDPLPLGGGYLAALLGGRFVVVDVRRARARILYEDYLKMLGNGSSVSQQLLFPERLVLSGDEYALLEENAVEFASLGFDIDFAGEGTIEVKGTPADMPADAVDQMVYDLLQAFSTPVSLADQRREKIAAVMARGGAKGIPRNMSRDEAAALLSQLAATGNFSFSPSGKAITAEITPEDIRTKLG
;
A
#
# COMPACT_ATOMS: atom_id res chain seq x y z
N GLY A 1 13.30 12.58 21.27
CA GLY A 1 13.61 11.40 20.48
C GLY A 1 12.38 10.91 19.74
N ARG A 2 12.54 10.34 18.57
CA ARG A 2 11.42 9.66 17.90
C ARG A 2 10.97 8.49 18.77
N PRO A 3 9.66 8.28 18.97
CA PRO A 3 9.21 7.12 19.70
C PRO A 3 9.64 5.84 18.97
N GLU A 4 10.24 4.93 19.71
CA GLU A 4 10.76 3.66 19.19
C GLU A 4 9.82 2.52 19.59
N PHE A 5 9.56 1.62 18.63
CA PHE A 5 8.88 0.37 18.92
C PHE A 5 9.89 -0.67 19.43
N THR A 6 9.59 -1.28 20.57
CA THR A 6 10.38 -2.37 21.13
C THR A 6 9.51 -3.60 21.41
N ASP A 7 10.16 -4.73 21.63
CA ASP A 7 9.50 -6.00 22.01
C ASP A 7 8.35 -6.43 21.08
N PRO A 8 8.59 -6.52 19.77
CA PRO A 8 7.56 -6.91 18.84
C PRO A 8 7.09 -8.34 19.10
N LEU A 9 5.76 -8.51 19.16
CA LEU A 9 5.11 -9.80 19.36
C LEU A 9 4.01 -9.99 18.33
N PRO A 10 4.18 -10.91 17.35
CA PRO A 10 3.09 -11.28 16.46
C PRO A 10 1.94 -11.93 17.24
N LEU A 11 0.71 -11.43 17.01
CA LEU A 11 -0.50 -11.95 17.67
C LEU A 11 -1.30 -12.89 16.77
N GLY A 12 -0.96 -12.94 15.47
CA GLY A 12 -1.79 -13.58 14.46
C GLY A 12 -2.97 -12.70 14.04
N GLY A 13 -3.74 -13.16 13.07
CA GLY A 13 -4.94 -12.45 12.60
C GLY A 13 -4.69 -11.07 11.96
N GLY A 14 -3.43 -10.73 11.68
CA GLY A 14 -3.06 -9.43 11.11
C GLY A 14 -2.72 -8.35 12.16
N TYR A 15 -2.39 -8.75 13.39
CA TYR A 15 -2.04 -7.84 14.47
C TYR A 15 -0.68 -8.15 15.08
N LEU A 16 -0.04 -7.10 15.60
CA LEU A 16 1.17 -7.15 16.43
C LEU A 16 0.91 -6.48 17.78
N ALA A 17 1.62 -6.91 18.80
CA ALA A 17 1.82 -6.13 20.01
C ALA A 17 3.24 -5.60 20.04
N ALA A 18 3.46 -4.46 20.69
CA ALA A 18 4.78 -3.87 20.91
C ALA A 18 4.73 -2.87 22.07
N LEU A 19 5.89 -2.42 22.51
CA LEU A 19 5.99 -1.23 23.35
C LEU A 19 6.34 -0.02 22.47
N LEU A 20 5.62 1.07 22.61
CA LEU A 20 5.90 2.35 21.98
C LEU A 20 6.17 3.39 23.06
N GLY A 21 7.45 3.76 23.21
CA GLY A 21 7.86 4.64 24.31
C GLY A 21 7.50 4.09 25.69
N GLY A 22 7.59 2.77 25.87
CA GLY A 22 7.26 2.06 27.11
C GLY A 22 5.78 1.79 27.34
N ARG A 23 4.89 2.19 26.43
CA ARG A 23 3.44 1.93 26.49
C ARG A 23 3.07 0.73 25.63
N PHE A 24 2.21 -0.13 26.15
CA PHE A 24 1.74 -1.29 25.40
C PHE A 24 0.76 -0.86 24.29
N VAL A 25 1.10 -1.22 23.04
CA VAL A 25 0.28 -0.90 21.86
C VAL A 25 -0.01 -2.16 21.05
N VAL A 26 -1.14 -2.17 20.39
CA VAL A 26 -1.45 -3.12 19.31
C VAL A 26 -1.38 -2.39 17.98
N VAL A 27 -0.95 -3.11 16.95
CA VAL A 27 -0.71 -2.56 15.61
C VAL A 27 -1.45 -3.40 14.59
N ASP A 28 -2.22 -2.74 13.72
CA ASP A 28 -2.82 -3.36 12.54
C ASP A 28 -1.76 -3.44 11.44
N VAL A 29 -1.34 -4.65 11.14
CA VAL A 29 -0.24 -4.93 10.18
C VAL A 29 -0.55 -4.42 8.78
N ARG A 30 -1.78 -4.61 8.32
CA ARG A 30 -2.19 -4.19 6.98
C ARG A 30 -2.23 -2.67 6.84
N ARG A 31 -2.74 -1.98 7.86
CA ARG A 31 -2.76 -0.51 7.89
C ARG A 31 -1.36 0.07 8.00
N ALA A 32 -0.49 -0.57 8.79
CA ALA A 32 0.93 -0.21 8.88
C ALA A 32 1.61 -0.34 7.51
N ARG A 33 1.41 -1.47 6.83
CA ARG A 33 1.97 -1.68 5.49
C ARG A 33 1.44 -0.66 4.48
N ALA A 34 0.14 -0.35 4.53
CA ALA A 34 -0.45 0.67 3.66
C ALA A 34 0.19 2.06 3.88
N ARG A 35 0.48 2.43 5.13
CA ARG A 35 1.18 3.69 5.44
C ARG A 35 2.61 3.69 4.88
N ILE A 36 3.36 2.63 5.08
CA ILE A 36 4.73 2.50 4.57
C ILE A 36 4.74 2.63 3.04
N LEU A 37 3.91 1.86 2.35
CA LEU A 37 3.81 1.89 0.89
C LEU A 37 3.36 3.25 0.37
N TYR A 38 2.42 3.90 1.04
CA TYR A 38 1.97 5.24 0.67
C TYR A 38 3.10 6.26 0.66
N GLU A 39 3.90 6.29 1.72
CA GLU A 39 5.05 7.20 1.81
C GLU A 39 6.11 6.87 0.75
N ASP A 40 6.36 5.59 0.49
CA ASP A 40 7.30 5.16 -0.54
C ASP A 40 6.82 5.52 -1.95
N TYR A 41 5.54 5.33 -2.26
CA TYR A 41 4.97 5.72 -3.54
C TYR A 41 4.93 7.24 -3.73
N LEU A 42 4.64 8.02 -2.69
CA LEU A 42 4.73 9.48 -2.78
C LEU A 42 6.14 9.94 -3.13
N LYS A 43 7.17 9.37 -2.50
CA LYS A 43 8.57 9.67 -2.83
C LYS A 43 8.91 9.27 -4.25
N MET A 44 8.50 8.08 -4.68
CA MET A 44 8.74 7.57 -6.02
C MET A 44 8.08 8.48 -7.08
N LEU A 45 6.83 8.86 -6.89
CA LEU A 45 6.11 9.76 -7.80
C LEU A 45 6.73 11.16 -7.84
N GLY A 46 7.26 11.64 -6.72
CA GLY A 46 7.97 12.91 -6.64
C GLY A 46 9.31 12.91 -7.38
N ASN A 47 10.00 11.78 -7.41
CA ASN A 47 11.32 11.62 -8.02
C ASN A 47 11.25 11.14 -9.49
N GLY A 48 10.07 10.76 -9.99
CA GLY A 48 9.87 10.28 -11.36
C GLY A 48 10.56 8.93 -11.65
N SER A 49 10.91 8.17 -10.63
CA SER A 49 11.57 6.86 -10.78
C SER A 49 10.73 5.76 -10.13
N SER A 50 10.45 4.73 -10.89
CA SER A 50 9.81 3.52 -10.39
C SER A 50 10.66 2.30 -10.73
N VAL A 51 10.56 1.27 -9.88
CA VAL A 51 11.11 -0.05 -10.15
C VAL A 51 9.99 -0.94 -10.64
N SER A 52 10.14 -1.47 -11.84
CA SER A 52 9.21 -2.45 -12.42
C SER A 52 9.65 -3.87 -12.09
N GLN A 53 8.69 -4.68 -11.71
CA GLN A 53 8.84 -6.12 -11.49
C GLN A 53 8.17 -6.85 -12.65
N GLN A 54 8.91 -7.70 -13.36
CA GLN A 54 8.36 -8.50 -14.45
C GLN A 54 7.49 -9.63 -13.88
N LEU A 55 6.32 -9.80 -14.48
CA LEU A 55 5.44 -10.93 -14.15
C LEU A 55 5.95 -12.20 -14.82
N LEU A 56 5.91 -13.31 -14.11
CA LEU A 56 6.27 -14.62 -14.65
C LEU A 56 5.31 -15.02 -15.79
N PHE A 57 4.04 -14.69 -15.63
CA PHE A 57 2.99 -14.81 -16.63
C PHE A 57 2.31 -13.46 -16.82
N PRO A 58 2.27 -12.92 -18.04
CA PRO A 58 1.53 -11.70 -18.32
C PRO A 58 0.05 -11.85 -17.97
N GLU A 59 -0.51 -10.79 -17.39
CA GLU A 59 -1.93 -10.72 -17.05
C GLU A 59 -2.70 -10.07 -18.20
N ARG A 60 -3.69 -10.77 -18.73
CA ARG A 60 -4.52 -10.28 -19.82
C ARG A 60 -5.85 -9.72 -19.30
N LEU A 61 -6.12 -8.46 -19.60
CA LEU A 61 -7.31 -7.77 -19.16
C LEU A 61 -8.11 -7.27 -20.37
N VAL A 62 -9.44 -7.35 -20.25
CA VAL A 62 -10.38 -6.76 -21.22
C VAL A 62 -11.00 -5.53 -20.58
N LEU A 63 -10.78 -4.37 -21.18
CA LEU A 63 -11.28 -3.08 -20.74
C LEU A 63 -12.49 -2.66 -21.60
N SER A 64 -13.35 -1.82 -21.04
CA SER A 64 -14.33 -1.08 -21.84
C SER A 64 -13.62 -0.11 -22.78
N GLY A 65 -14.33 0.38 -23.81
CA GLY A 65 -13.76 1.35 -24.74
C GLY A 65 -13.27 2.62 -24.05
N ASP A 66 -14.00 3.11 -23.05
CA ASP A 66 -13.63 4.30 -22.29
C ASP A 66 -12.41 4.05 -21.40
N GLU A 67 -12.33 2.89 -20.74
CA GLU A 67 -11.17 2.50 -19.91
C GLU A 67 -9.93 2.31 -20.79
N TYR A 68 -10.06 1.69 -21.95
CA TYR A 68 -8.95 1.49 -22.87
C TYR A 68 -8.41 2.83 -23.38
N ALA A 69 -9.28 3.74 -23.81
CA ALA A 69 -8.91 5.08 -24.25
C ALA A 69 -8.23 5.88 -23.13
N LEU A 70 -8.78 5.81 -21.91
CA LEU A 70 -8.21 6.46 -20.74
C LEU A 70 -6.80 5.93 -20.40
N LEU A 71 -6.59 4.61 -20.55
CA LEU A 71 -5.29 4.00 -20.35
C LEU A 71 -4.29 4.45 -21.42
N GLU A 72 -4.71 4.51 -22.71
CA GLU A 72 -3.86 5.03 -23.79
C GLU A 72 -3.44 6.48 -23.54
N GLU A 73 -4.38 7.32 -23.13
CA GLU A 73 -4.09 8.74 -22.80
C GLU A 73 -3.10 8.90 -21.64
N ASN A 74 -3.09 7.95 -20.68
CA ASN A 74 -2.25 7.98 -19.49
C ASN A 74 -1.14 6.90 -19.53
N ALA A 75 -0.79 6.40 -20.70
CA ALA A 75 0.19 5.31 -20.83
C ALA A 75 1.58 5.67 -20.25
N VAL A 76 2.01 6.90 -20.41
CA VAL A 76 3.29 7.41 -19.88
C VAL A 76 3.27 7.41 -18.34
N GLU A 77 2.17 7.83 -17.75
CA GLU A 77 1.98 7.84 -16.30
C GLU A 77 1.97 6.41 -15.74
N PHE A 78 1.26 5.48 -16.37
CA PHE A 78 1.28 4.07 -15.97
C PHE A 78 2.68 3.47 -16.06
N ALA A 79 3.42 3.76 -17.13
CA ALA A 79 4.81 3.33 -17.25
C ALA A 79 5.70 3.92 -16.15
N SER A 80 5.49 5.19 -15.79
CA SER A 80 6.24 5.86 -14.71
C SER A 80 5.95 5.27 -13.34
N LEU A 81 4.77 4.65 -13.15
CA LEU A 81 4.41 3.91 -11.93
C LEU A 81 5.04 2.52 -11.85
N GLY A 82 5.65 2.03 -12.93
CA GLY A 82 6.28 0.72 -13.01
C GLY A 82 5.45 -0.35 -13.72
N PHE A 83 4.35 0.04 -14.39
CA PHE A 83 3.59 -0.89 -15.23
C PHE A 83 4.24 -1.02 -16.61
N ASP A 84 4.38 -2.25 -17.08
CA ASP A 84 4.74 -2.58 -18.44
C ASP A 84 3.52 -3.19 -19.13
N ILE A 85 2.88 -2.43 -20.02
CA ILE A 85 1.59 -2.77 -20.62
C ILE A 85 1.70 -2.75 -22.14
N ASP A 86 1.30 -3.83 -22.78
CA ASP A 86 1.08 -3.90 -24.22
C ASP A 86 -0.41 -3.72 -24.55
N PHE A 87 -0.69 -2.91 -25.55
CA PHE A 87 -2.03 -2.72 -26.09
C PHE A 87 -2.24 -3.73 -27.23
N ALA A 88 -3.09 -4.74 -26.98
CA ALA A 88 -3.33 -5.83 -27.93
C ALA A 88 -4.47 -5.57 -28.90
N GLY A 89 -5.13 -4.38 -28.82
CA GLY A 89 -6.28 -4.01 -29.64
C GLY A 89 -7.61 -4.59 -29.11
N GLU A 90 -8.71 -4.11 -29.67
CA GLU A 90 -10.08 -4.55 -29.33
C GLU A 90 -10.40 -4.50 -27.81
N GLY A 91 -9.89 -3.48 -27.10
CA GLY A 91 -10.08 -3.32 -25.66
C GLY A 91 -9.24 -4.26 -24.80
N THR A 92 -8.34 -5.01 -25.39
CA THR A 92 -7.48 -5.96 -24.65
C THR A 92 -6.11 -5.36 -24.40
N ILE A 93 -5.64 -5.52 -23.17
CA ILE A 93 -4.28 -5.19 -22.74
C ILE A 93 -3.58 -6.41 -22.16
N GLU A 94 -2.27 -6.38 -22.17
CA GLU A 94 -1.41 -7.39 -21.57
C GLU A 94 -0.42 -6.71 -20.61
N VAL A 95 -0.57 -6.98 -19.30
CA VAL A 95 0.30 -6.45 -18.26
C VAL A 95 1.46 -7.43 -18.08
N LYS A 96 2.68 -7.02 -18.43
CA LYS A 96 3.90 -7.83 -18.36
C LYS A 96 4.73 -7.50 -17.14
N GLY A 97 4.61 -6.29 -16.63
CA GLY A 97 5.32 -5.81 -15.46
C GLY A 97 4.46 -4.92 -14.58
N THR A 98 4.75 -4.91 -13.30
CA THR A 98 4.05 -4.14 -12.27
C THR A 98 5.04 -3.39 -11.40
N PRO A 99 4.59 -2.37 -10.64
CA PRO A 99 5.41 -1.79 -9.59
C PRO A 99 5.95 -2.87 -8.65
N ALA A 100 7.18 -2.69 -8.16
CA ALA A 100 7.76 -3.56 -7.14
C ALA A 100 6.84 -3.65 -5.91
N ASP A 101 6.91 -4.76 -5.20
CA ASP A 101 6.10 -5.06 -4.01
C ASP A 101 4.57 -5.19 -4.24
N MET A 102 4.12 -5.22 -5.49
CA MET A 102 2.73 -5.47 -5.81
C MET A 102 2.44 -6.97 -5.85
N PRO A 103 1.40 -7.46 -5.14
CA PRO A 103 0.99 -8.86 -5.24
C PRO A 103 0.51 -9.20 -6.65
N ALA A 104 0.95 -10.34 -7.19
CA ALA A 104 0.60 -10.77 -8.55
C ALA A 104 -0.92 -10.97 -8.74
N ASP A 105 -1.63 -11.38 -7.70
CA ASP A 105 -3.09 -11.58 -7.70
C ASP A 105 -3.91 -10.28 -7.55
N ALA A 106 -3.26 -9.12 -7.44
CA ALA A 106 -3.90 -7.83 -7.31
C ALA A 106 -3.77 -6.94 -8.57
N VAL A 107 -3.15 -7.45 -9.63
CA VAL A 107 -2.81 -6.66 -10.83
C VAL A 107 -4.05 -6.12 -11.54
N ASP A 108 -5.04 -6.97 -11.79
CA ASP A 108 -6.28 -6.60 -12.45
C ASP A 108 -7.03 -5.50 -11.68
N GLN A 109 -7.26 -5.73 -10.39
CA GLN A 109 -7.95 -4.76 -9.53
C GLN A 109 -7.17 -3.45 -9.42
N MET A 110 -5.83 -3.50 -9.40
CA MET A 110 -5.00 -2.31 -9.34
C MET A 110 -5.14 -1.47 -10.61
N VAL A 111 -5.14 -2.09 -11.79
CA VAL A 111 -5.34 -1.38 -13.06
C VAL A 111 -6.69 -0.68 -13.07
N TYR A 112 -7.78 -1.37 -12.67
CA TYR A 112 -9.11 -0.76 -12.58
C TYR A 112 -9.18 0.37 -11.56
N ASP A 113 -8.60 0.20 -10.38
CA ASP A 113 -8.58 1.22 -9.32
C ASP A 113 -7.80 2.47 -9.75
N LEU A 114 -6.69 2.30 -10.47
CA LEU A 114 -5.93 3.41 -11.05
C LEU A 114 -6.70 4.12 -12.16
N LEU A 115 -7.35 3.38 -13.05
CA LEU A 115 -8.21 3.99 -14.09
C LEU A 115 -9.32 4.83 -13.45
N GLN A 116 -9.94 4.35 -12.39
CA GLN A 116 -10.91 5.13 -11.61
C GLN A 116 -10.28 6.41 -11.02
N ALA A 117 -9.07 6.31 -10.48
CA ALA A 117 -8.35 7.46 -9.95
C ALA A 117 -8.01 8.49 -11.04
N PHE A 118 -7.62 8.03 -12.23
CA PHE A 118 -7.33 8.90 -13.38
C PHE A 118 -8.60 9.52 -14.00
N SER A 119 -9.74 8.85 -13.94
CA SER A 119 -11.02 9.36 -14.47
C SER A 119 -11.62 10.47 -13.61
N THR A 120 -11.24 10.59 -12.36
CA THR A 120 -11.76 11.61 -11.44
C THR A 120 -10.99 12.93 -11.63
N PRO A 121 -11.65 14.04 -11.97
CA PRO A 121 -10.99 15.33 -12.06
C PRO A 121 -10.36 15.74 -10.73
N VAL A 122 -9.08 16.10 -10.74
CA VAL A 122 -8.37 16.65 -9.57
C VAL A 122 -7.69 17.92 -10.02
N SER A 123 -7.94 19.02 -9.31
CA SER A 123 -7.48 20.35 -9.71
C SER A 123 -5.99 20.60 -9.44
N LEU A 124 -5.35 19.83 -8.55
CA LEU A 124 -3.97 20.02 -8.12
C LEU A 124 -3.14 18.76 -8.35
N ALA A 125 -1.93 18.93 -8.89
CA ALA A 125 -1.01 17.83 -9.16
C ALA A 125 -0.63 17.04 -7.89
N ASP A 126 -0.50 17.70 -6.75
CA ASP A 126 -0.18 17.06 -5.47
C ASP A 126 -1.33 16.17 -4.97
N GLN A 127 -2.59 16.61 -5.12
CA GLN A 127 -3.75 15.80 -4.79
C GLN A 127 -3.85 14.55 -5.68
N ARG A 128 -3.47 14.67 -6.95
CA ARG A 128 -3.43 13.54 -7.88
C ARG A 128 -2.38 12.50 -7.44
N ARG A 129 -1.19 12.94 -7.07
CA ARG A 129 -0.13 12.05 -6.55
C ARG A 129 -0.56 11.33 -5.27
N GLU A 130 -1.14 12.06 -4.33
CA GLU A 130 -1.66 11.49 -3.08
C GLU A 130 -2.72 10.42 -3.35
N LYS A 131 -3.64 10.69 -4.28
CA LYS A 131 -4.69 9.74 -4.67
C LYS A 131 -4.12 8.48 -5.30
N ILE A 132 -3.19 8.62 -6.23
CA ILE A 132 -2.50 7.50 -6.88
C ILE A 132 -1.72 6.68 -5.85
N ALA A 133 -0.94 7.33 -5.00
CA ALA A 133 -0.18 6.68 -3.94
C ALA A 133 -1.09 5.91 -2.96
N ALA A 134 -2.25 6.47 -2.60
CA ALA A 134 -3.22 5.81 -1.73
C ALA A 134 -3.83 4.55 -2.36
N VAL A 135 -4.17 4.61 -3.65
CA VAL A 135 -4.68 3.46 -4.41
C VAL A 135 -3.64 2.35 -4.48
N MET A 136 -2.40 2.68 -4.83
CA MET A 136 -1.30 1.71 -4.93
C MET A 136 -0.96 1.10 -3.57
N ALA A 137 -0.92 1.91 -2.52
CA ALA A 137 -0.65 1.44 -1.15
C ALA A 137 -1.71 0.46 -0.65
N ARG A 138 -2.98 0.74 -0.90
CA ARG A 138 -4.09 -0.15 -0.53
C ARG A 138 -3.98 -1.51 -1.24
N GLY A 139 -3.68 -1.51 -2.52
CA GLY A 139 -3.49 -2.73 -3.31
C GLY A 139 -2.27 -3.53 -2.86
N GLY A 140 -1.14 -2.88 -2.69
CA GLY A 140 0.10 -3.50 -2.23
C GLY A 140 0.01 -4.08 -0.81
N ALA A 141 -0.73 -3.44 0.08
CA ALA A 141 -0.92 -3.92 1.44
C ALA A 141 -1.75 -5.21 1.55
N LYS A 142 -2.50 -5.58 0.52
CA LYS A 142 -3.25 -6.86 0.49
C LYS A 142 -2.35 -8.09 0.51
N GLY A 143 -1.11 -7.96 0.01
CA GLY A 143 -0.15 -9.07 -0.06
C GLY A 143 0.60 -9.35 1.24
N ILE A 144 0.37 -8.59 2.32
CA ILE A 144 1.08 -8.83 3.57
C ILE A 144 0.60 -10.12 4.25
N PRO A 145 1.53 -11.02 4.70
CA PRO A 145 1.16 -12.23 5.40
C PRO A 145 0.40 -11.95 6.70
N ARG A 146 -0.63 -12.75 7.00
CA ARG A 146 -1.36 -12.67 8.28
C ARG A 146 -0.53 -13.14 9.46
N ASN A 147 0.42 -14.03 9.22
CA ASN A 147 1.35 -14.54 10.22
C ASN A 147 2.74 -14.03 9.88
N MET A 148 3.38 -13.42 10.84
CA MET A 148 4.73 -12.88 10.74
C MET A 148 5.63 -13.53 11.77
N SER A 149 6.92 -13.63 11.45
CA SER A 149 7.96 -13.88 12.45
C SER A 149 8.20 -12.62 13.28
N ARG A 150 8.88 -12.79 14.40
CA ARG A 150 9.29 -11.65 15.26
C ARG A 150 10.22 -10.69 14.51
N ASP A 151 11.13 -11.22 13.68
CA ASP A 151 12.06 -10.41 12.88
C ASP A 151 11.33 -9.61 11.78
N GLU A 152 10.36 -10.22 11.12
CA GLU A 152 9.48 -9.53 10.15
C GLU A 152 8.66 -8.42 10.81
N ALA A 153 8.15 -8.69 12.02
CA ALA A 153 7.43 -7.70 12.81
C ALA A 153 8.33 -6.52 13.21
N ALA A 154 9.55 -6.79 13.65
CA ALA A 154 10.53 -5.76 13.99
C ALA A 154 10.87 -4.90 12.78
N ALA A 155 11.07 -5.51 11.60
CA ALA A 155 11.34 -4.80 10.35
C ALA A 155 10.16 -3.90 9.95
N LEU A 156 8.93 -4.40 10.02
CA LEU A 156 7.72 -3.61 9.72
C LEU A 156 7.59 -2.40 10.64
N LEU A 157 7.77 -2.58 11.94
CA LEU A 157 7.66 -1.49 12.93
C LEU A 157 8.77 -0.44 12.76
N SER A 158 9.98 -0.87 12.39
CA SER A 158 11.08 0.04 12.05
C SER A 158 10.75 0.89 10.82
N GLN A 159 10.22 0.28 9.77
CA GLN A 159 9.77 1.00 8.56
C GLN A 159 8.61 1.94 8.87
N LEU A 160 7.65 1.52 9.68
CA LEU A 160 6.52 2.35 10.10
C LEU A 160 6.99 3.58 10.88
N ALA A 161 7.89 3.41 11.84
CA ALA A 161 8.47 4.51 12.61
C ALA A 161 9.20 5.51 11.71
N ALA A 162 9.89 5.02 10.67
CA ALA A 162 10.60 5.85 9.70
C ALA A 162 9.68 6.75 8.86
N THR A 163 8.41 6.40 8.70
CA THR A 163 7.44 7.24 7.98
C THR A 163 7.11 8.55 8.71
N GLY A 164 7.35 8.59 10.03
CA GLY A 164 6.94 9.72 10.87
C GLY A 164 5.44 9.78 11.19
N ASN A 165 4.64 8.90 10.61
CA ASN A 165 3.20 8.78 10.88
C ASN A 165 2.82 7.32 11.12
N PHE A 166 2.86 6.90 12.38
CA PHE A 166 2.50 5.55 12.80
C PHE A 166 1.10 5.45 13.43
N SER A 167 0.36 6.57 13.46
CA SER A 167 -0.95 6.63 14.10
C SER A 167 -2.10 6.28 13.15
N PHE A 168 -2.05 6.79 11.92
CA PHE A 168 -3.16 6.65 10.96
C PHE A 168 -2.70 6.16 9.60
N SER A 169 -3.52 5.27 9.03
CA SER A 169 -3.38 4.83 7.63
C SER A 169 -3.69 5.97 6.65
N PRO A 170 -3.36 5.84 5.36
CA PRO A 170 -3.72 6.84 4.35
C PRO A 170 -5.22 7.11 4.26
N SER A 171 -6.07 6.14 4.64
CA SER A 171 -7.52 6.27 4.70
C SER A 171 -8.05 6.83 6.03
N GLY A 172 -7.18 7.25 6.95
CA GLY A 172 -7.55 7.85 8.24
C GLY A 172 -7.94 6.86 9.32
N LYS A 173 -7.72 5.56 9.13
CA LYS A 173 -7.99 4.52 10.14
C LYS A 173 -6.79 4.36 11.07
N ALA A 174 -7.03 4.15 12.36
CA ALA A 174 -5.96 3.94 13.34
C ALA A 174 -5.08 2.74 12.98
N ILE A 175 -3.76 2.95 12.96
CA ILE A 175 -2.76 1.89 12.79
C ILE A 175 -2.43 1.29 14.15
N THR A 176 -2.26 2.14 15.16
CA THR A 176 -1.86 1.78 16.51
C THR A 176 -2.95 2.13 17.51
N ALA A 177 -3.12 1.29 18.51
CA ALA A 177 -3.99 1.59 19.66
C ALA A 177 -3.25 1.22 20.95
N GLU A 178 -3.24 2.12 21.92
CA GLU A 178 -2.71 1.84 23.25
C GLU A 178 -3.70 0.96 24.01
N ILE A 179 -3.19 -0.05 24.70
CA ILE A 179 -3.94 -0.87 25.64
C ILE A 179 -3.48 -0.51 27.05
N THR A 180 -4.34 0.19 27.73
CA THR A 180 -4.04 0.66 29.08
C THR A 180 -4.29 -0.42 30.14
N PRO A 181 -3.72 -0.29 31.36
CA PRO A 181 -4.08 -1.15 32.48
C PRO A 181 -5.58 -1.16 32.79
N GLU A 182 -6.27 -0.04 32.54
CA GLU A 182 -7.72 0.07 32.72
C GLU A 182 -8.48 -0.76 31.70
N ASP A 183 -8.05 -0.76 30.43
CA ASP A 183 -8.64 -1.62 29.40
C ASP A 183 -8.50 -3.10 29.78
N ILE A 184 -7.32 -3.49 30.29
CA ILE A 184 -7.06 -4.86 30.75
C ILE A 184 -7.96 -5.21 31.93
N ARG A 185 -8.08 -4.33 32.91
CA ARG A 185 -8.92 -4.52 34.08
C ARG A 185 -10.38 -4.71 33.67
N THR A 186 -10.88 -3.87 32.78
CA THR A 186 -12.25 -3.96 32.25
C THR A 186 -12.53 -5.31 31.58
N LYS A 187 -11.53 -5.86 30.86
CA LYS A 187 -11.65 -7.16 30.19
C LYS A 187 -11.58 -8.37 31.13
N LEU A 188 -10.87 -8.24 32.23
CA LEU A 188 -10.70 -9.31 33.21
C LEU A 188 -11.83 -9.37 34.25
N GLY A 189 -12.61 -8.35 34.41
CA GLY A 189 -13.77 -8.26 35.33
C GLY A 189 -13.44 -7.58 36.63
#